data_d202791cd41577b42d3d1cc93cd49722
#
_entry.id   d202791cd41577b42d3d1cc93cd49722
#
_cell.length_a   1.000
_cell.length_b   1.000
_cell.length_c   1.000
_cell.angle_alpha   90.00
_cell.angle_beta   90.00
_cell.angle_gamma   90.00
#
_symmetry.space_group_name_H-M   'P 1'
#
loop_
_entity.id
_entity.type
_entity.pdbx_description
1 polymer ?
#
loop_
_entity_poly.entity_id
_entity_poly.type
_entity_poly.pdbx_seq_one_letter_code
_entity_poly.pdbx_strand_id
1 'polypeptide(L)'
;MKLQQLLSYTRRAIDDYQMIEEGDNIAVGISGGKDSLTLLYALHGLKRFYPKKFDLQAITVDLGYEGFDLSGVTKLCEELEVPYTVVKTDIGKIIFQDRKESSPCSLCAKMRKGALNERVKELGCNKVAYAHHMDDIVETMILSMLFEGRFYSFSPKTYLDRMELTVIRPLMYVKEADVIGFKNKYNLPVVKSPCKVDGYTKRQYAKKLVAQLNREHPGAKDRMFRAILNGNIKGWPEKAIKM
;
A
#
# COMPACT_ATOMS: atom_id res chain seq x y z
N MET A 1 7.61 12.65 -10.71
CA MET A 1 7.60 11.48 -11.66
C MET A 1 6.57 11.71 -12.77
N LYS A 2 6.81 11.25 -14.01
CA LYS A 2 5.82 11.21 -15.11
C LYS A 2 5.00 9.91 -15.03
N LEU A 3 3.77 9.91 -15.54
CA LEU A 3 2.89 8.72 -15.53
C LEU A 3 3.58 7.49 -16.18
N GLN A 4 4.18 7.66 -17.36
CA GLN A 4 4.86 6.56 -18.04
C GLN A 4 5.95 5.90 -17.19
N GLN A 5 6.69 6.66 -16.41
CA GLN A 5 7.72 6.14 -15.50
C GLN A 5 7.09 5.38 -14.32
N LEU A 6 6.00 5.90 -13.74
CA LEU A 6 5.23 5.21 -12.72
C LEU A 6 4.72 3.86 -13.23
N LEU A 7 4.11 3.85 -14.43
CA LEU A 7 3.60 2.64 -15.05
C LEU A 7 4.71 1.61 -15.33
N SER A 8 5.90 2.06 -15.75
CA SER A 8 7.05 1.18 -15.99
C SER A 8 7.51 0.46 -14.72
N TYR A 9 7.67 1.18 -13.60
CA TYR A 9 8.07 0.55 -12.33
C TYR A 9 6.97 -0.35 -11.76
N THR A 10 5.71 0.07 -11.86
CA THR A 10 4.57 -0.72 -11.40
C THR A 10 4.44 -2.01 -12.21
N ARG A 11 4.51 -1.93 -13.55
CA ARG A 11 4.49 -3.08 -14.44
C ARG A 11 5.62 -4.04 -14.14
N ARG A 12 6.84 -3.54 -13.96
CA ARG A 12 8.00 -4.38 -13.63
C ARG A 12 7.76 -5.18 -12.34
N ALA A 13 7.20 -4.56 -11.29
CA ALA A 13 6.88 -5.28 -10.06
C ALA A 13 5.82 -6.37 -10.29
N ILE A 14 4.78 -6.06 -11.08
CA ILE A 14 3.72 -7.01 -11.44
C ILE A 14 4.30 -8.19 -12.21
N ASP A 15 5.15 -7.95 -13.19
CA ASP A 15 5.76 -8.98 -14.04
C ASP A 15 6.76 -9.84 -13.23
N ASP A 16 7.67 -9.20 -12.45
CA ASP A 16 8.69 -9.88 -11.66
C ASP A 16 8.09 -10.88 -10.63
N TYR A 17 6.92 -10.58 -10.08
CA TYR A 17 6.27 -11.40 -9.04
C TYR A 17 4.92 -11.99 -9.48
N GLN A 18 4.60 -11.95 -10.76
CA GLN A 18 3.35 -12.49 -11.30
C GLN A 18 2.13 -12.09 -10.45
N MET A 19 2.00 -10.76 -10.21
CA MET A 19 0.98 -10.25 -9.31
C MET A 19 -0.42 -10.27 -9.91
N ILE A 20 -0.54 -10.17 -11.25
CA ILE A 20 -1.82 -10.10 -11.97
C ILE A 20 -1.93 -11.27 -12.93
N GLU A 21 -3.09 -11.91 -12.91
CA GLU A 21 -3.49 -13.01 -13.80
C GLU A 21 -4.70 -12.60 -14.64
N GLU A 22 -4.97 -13.34 -15.72
CA GLU A 22 -6.13 -13.09 -16.58
C GLU A 22 -7.43 -13.23 -15.80
N GLY A 23 -8.31 -12.24 -15.90
CA GLY A 23 -9.61 -12.24 -15.24
C GLY A 23 -9.61 -11.83 -13.76
N ASP A 24 -8.48 -11.33 -13.22
CA ASP A 24 -8.43 -10.84 -11.84
C ASP A 24 -9.41 -9.68 -11.60
N ASN A 25 -10.08 -9.71 -10.45
CA ASN A 25 -10.81 -8.57 -9.91
C ASN A 25 -10.05 -8.05 -8.68
N ILE A 26 -9.44 -6.87 -8.81
CA ILE A 26 -8.46 -6.35 -7.84
C ILE A 26 -9.07 -5.20 -7.05
N ALA A 27 -9.17 -5.37 -5.75
CA ALA A 27 -9.52 -4.29 -4.83
C ALA A 27 -8.29 -3.42 -4.52
N VAL A 28 -8.41 -2.11 -4.67
CA VAL A 28 -7.38 -1.14 -4.26
C VAL A 28 -7.80 -0.52 -2.93
N GLY A 29 -7.01 -0.76 -1.88
CA GLY A 29 -7.27 -0.15 -0.56
C GLY A 29 -6.92 1.33 -0.58
N ILE A 30 -7.93 2.19 -0.54
CA ILE A 30 -7.80 3.65 -0.57
C ILE A 30 -7.83 4.20 0.86
N SER A 31 -6.70 4.73 1.30
CA SER A 31 -6.61 5.42 2.61
C SER A 31 -6.87 6.92 2.53
N GLY A 32 -7.06 7.46 1.33
CA GLY A 32 -7.06 8.91 1.06
C GLY A 32 -5.65 9.52 0.98
N GLY A 33 -4.60 8.78 1.34
CA GLY A 33 -3.22 9.24 1.26
C GLY A 33 -2.62 9.18 -0.16
N LYS A 34 -1.54 9.93 -0.37
CA LYS A 34 -0.82 10.03 -1.64
C LYS A 34 -0.48 8.67 -2.29
N ASP A 35 -0.10 7.69 -1.45
CA ASP A 35 0.39 6.40 -1.92
C ASP A 35 -0.75 5.57 -2.52
N SER A 36 -1.90 5.49 -1.82
CA SER A 36 -3.07 4.75 -2.28
C SER A 36 -3.70 5.33 -3.56
N LEU A 37 -3.73 6.66 -3.66
CA LEU A 37 -4.22 7.32 -4.86
C LEU A 37 -3.25 7.14 -6.04
N THR A 38 -1.94 7.17 -5.79
CA THR A 38 -0.92 6.86 -6.82
C THR A 38 -1.05 5.42 -7.31
N LEU A 39 -1.31 4.45 -6.40
CA LEU A 39 -1.53 3.06 -6.77
C LEU A 39 -2.77 2.90 -7.67
N LEU A 40 -3.89 3.54 -7.30
CA LEU A 40 -5.11 3.53 -8.10
C LEU A 40 -4.83 4.04 -9.52
N TYR A 41 -4.16 5.18 -9.63
CA TYR A 41 -3.78 5.77 -10.92
C TYR A 41 -2.88 4.85 -11.75
N ALA A 42 -1.91 4.19 -11.11
CA ALA A 42 -0.99 3.27 -11.77
C ALA A 42 -1.72 2.03 -12.32
N LEU A 43 -2.57 1.39 -11.51
CA LEU A 43 -3.31 0.20 -11.93
C LEU A 43 -4.36 0.54 -13.00
N HIS A 44 -5.08 1.66 -12.84
CA HIS A 44 -6.00 2.14 -13.89
C HIS A 44 -5.26 2.39 -15.21
N GLY A 45 -4.12 3.08 -15.17
CA GLY A 45 -3.31 3.32 -16.36
C GLY A 45 -2.82 2.04 -17.03
N LEU A 46 -2.42 1.02 -16.25
CA LEU A 46 -1.99 -0.28 -16.75
C LEU A 46 -3.15 -1.09 -17.35
N LYS A 47 -4.35 -1.03 -16.79
CA LYS A 47 -5.54 -1.76 -17.29
C LYS A 47 -5.74 -1.59 -18.79
N ARG A 48 -5.36 -0.44 -19.35
CA ARG A 48 -5.57 -0.10 -20.76
C ARG A 48 -4.70 -0.88 -21.74
N PHE A 49 -3.51 -1.32 -21.33
CA PHE A 49 -2.52 -1.93 -22.23
C PHE A 49 -1.75 -3.12 -21.63
N TYR A 50 -2.06 -3.50 -20.39
CA TYR A 50 -1.45 -4.69 -19.80
C TYR A 50 -1.95 -5.95 -20.53
N PRO A 51 -1.07 -6.93 -20.82
CA PRO A 51 -1.45 -8.11 -21.62
C PRO A 51 -2.58 -8.94 -21.02
N LYS A 52 -2.66 -9.02 -19.69
CA LYS A 52 -3.71 -9.73 -18.97
C LYS A 52 -4.82 -8.76 -18.59
N LYS A 53 -6.08 -9.15 -18.87
CA LYS A 53 -7.25 -8.33 -18.49
C LYS A 53 -7.56 -8.51 -17.02
N PHE A 54 -7.88 -7.42 -16.34
CA PHE A 54 -8.29 -7.40 -14.94
C PHE A 54 -9.24 -6.23 -14.66
N ASP A 55 -10.03 -6.36 -13.62
CA ASP A 55 -10.91 -5.31 -13.14
C ASP A 55 -10.42 -4.69 -11.84
N LEU A 56 -10.91 -3.48 -11.56
CA LEU A 56 -10.54 -2.69 -10.40
C LEU A 56 -11.77 -2.31 -9.57
N GLN A 57 -11.63 -2.37 -8.26
CA GLN A 57 -12.55 -1.83 -7.26
C GLN A 57 -11.77 -0.95 -6.30
N ALA A 58 -12.21 0.28 -6.05
CA ALA A 58 -11.60 1.14 -5.04
C ALA A 58 -12.40 1.03 -3.73
N ILE A 59 -11.72 0.82 -2.60
CA ILE A 59 -12.38 0.63 -1.31
C ILE A 59 -11.70 1.47 -0.24
N THR A 60 -12.48 2.30 0.48
CA THR A 60 -12.03 2.99 1.69
C THR A 60 -12.72 2.41 2.91
N VAL A 61 -11.97 2.13 3.97
CA VAL A 61 -12.53 1.87 5.30
C VAL A 61 -12.53 3.19 6.07
N ASP A 62 -13.72 3.74 6.26
CA ASP A 62 -13.93 4.91 7.11
C ASP A 62 -13.96 4.47 8.58
N LEU A 63 -13.13 5.10 9.39
CA LEU A 63 -12.96 4.76 10.82
C LEU A 63 -13.96 5.47 11.73
N GLY A 64 -14.86 6.29 11.17
CA GLY A 64 -15.85 7.04 11.91
C GLY A 64 -15.29 8.30 12.59
N TYR A 65 -14.22 8.88 12.07
CA TYR A 65 -13.72 10.18 12.55
C TYR A 65 -14.49 11.33 11.89
N GLU A 66 -14.82 12.35 12.68
CA GLU A 66 -15.38 13.60 12.16
C GLU A 66 -14.38 14.30 11.21
N GLY A 67 -14.91 14.91 10.15
CA GLY A 67 -14.13 15.68 9.19
C GLY A 67 -13.32 14.83 8.19
N PHE A 68 -13.58 13.54 8.06
CA PHE A 68 -12.98 12.71 7.03
C PHE A 68 -13.72 12.89 5.69
N ASP A 69 -13.32 13.91 4.94
CA ASP A 69 -13.94 14.25 3.66
C ASP A 69 -13.34 13.43 2.50
N LEU A 70 -14.15 12.57 1.91
CA LEU A 70 -13.78 11.71 0.78
C LEU A 70 -14.30 12.23 -0.56
N SER A 71 -14.89 13.41 -0.63
CA SER A 71 -15.48 13.98 -1.86
C SER A 71 -14.48 14.02 -3.04
N GLY A 72 -13.26 14.46 -2.77
CA GLY A 72 -12.20 14.47 -3.78
C GLY A 72 -11.79 13.08 -4.27
N VAL A 73 -11.80 12.08 -3.37
CA VAL A 73 -11.51 10.68 -3.74
C VAL A 73 -12.66 10.10 -4.58
N THR A 74 -13.90 10.37 -4.19
CA THR A 74 -15.10 9.95 -4.94
C THR A 74 -15.03 10.48 -6.37
N LYS A 75 -14.81 11.80 -6.52
CA LYS A 75 -14.68 12.43 -7.84
C LYS A 75 -13.54 11.81 -8.68
N LEU A 76 -12.38 11.55 -8.08
CA LEU A 76 -11.27 10.88 -8.77
C LEU A 76 -11.67 9.48 -9.27
N CYS A 77 -12.38 8.69 -8.45
CA CYS A 77 -12.82 7.36 -8.86
C CYS A 77 -13.86 7.43 -10.00
N GLU A 78 -14.75 8.42 -9.97
CA GLU A 78 -15.70 8.70 -11.07
C GLU A 78 -14.96 9.07 -12.36
N GLU A 79 -13.99 9.99 -12.29
CA GLU A 79 -13.16 10.39 -13.45
C GLU A 79 -12.35 9.22 -14.03
N LEU A 80 -11.93 8.27 -13.19
CA LEU A 80 -11.21 7.07 -13.61
C LEU A 80 -12.16 5.91 -13.99
N GLU A 81 -13.47 6.09 -13.89
CA GLU A 81 -14.47 5.03 -14.12
C GLU A 81 -14.19 3.76 -13.30
N VAL A 82 -13.70 3.93 -12.06
CA VAL A 82 -13.43 2.83 -11.12
C VAL A 82 -14.53 2.80 -10.05
N PRO A 83 -15.27 1.70 -9.91
CA PRO A 83 -16.27 1.56 -8.85
C PRO A 83 -15.65 1.82 -7.48
N TYR A 84 -16.31 2.65 -6.67
CA TYR A 84 -15.81 3.07 -5.36
C TYR A 84 -16.79 2.73 -4.25
N THR A 85 -16.28 2.10 -3.19
CA THR A 85 -17.07 1.73 -2.01
C THR A 85 -16.43 2.29 -0.74
N VAL A 86 -17.25 2.91 0.10
CA VAL A 86 -16.85 3.35 1.44
C VAL A 86 -17.48 2.43 2.48
N VAL A 87 -16.65 1.71 3.23
CA VAL A 87 -17.06 0.86 4.36
C VAL A 87 -17.06 1.71 5.62
N LYS A 88 -18.23 2.11 6.07
CA LYS A 88 -18.40 2.87 7.32
C LYS A 88 -18.19 1.95 8.53
N THR A 89 -17.37 2.36 9.49
CA THR A 89 -17.10 1.60 10.72
C THR A 89 -16.98 2.52 11.93
N ASP A 90 -17.13 1.96 13.13
CA ASP A 90 -16.91 2.64 14.41
C ASP A 90 -15.53 2.34 15.01
N ILE A 91 -14.55 1.93 14.17
CA ILE A 91 -13.22 1.51 14.62
C ILE A 91 -12.53 2.60 15.45
N GLY A 92 -12.65 3.86 15.04
CA GLY A 92 -12.08 4.99 15.78
C GLY A 92 -12.65 5.11 17.18
N LYS A 93 -13.97 5.01 17.34
CA LYS A 93 -14.66 5.04 18.63
C LYS A 93 -14.24 3.87 19.51
N ILE A 94 -14.30 2.65 18.98
CA ILE A 94 -13.95 1.42 19.71
C ILE A 94 -12.53 1.49 20.30
N ILE A 95 -11.55 1.98 19.52
CA ILE A 95 -10.15 2.00 19.93
C ILE A 95 -9.85 3.09 20.96
N PHE A 96 -10.36 4.29 20.75
CA PHE A 96 -9.97 5.46 21.54
C PHE A 96 -10.91 5.79 22.68
N GLN A 97 -12.17 5.37 22.61
CA GLN A 97 -13.14 5.63 23.67
C GLN A 97 -13.43 4.40 24.51
N ASP A 98 -13.71 3.26 23.88
CA ASP A 98 -14.22 2.08 24.59
C ASP A 98 -13.11 1.22 25.20
N ARG A 99 -12.00 0.99 24.45
CA ARG A 99 -10.96 0.03 24.88
C ARG A 99 -9.72 0.65 25.54
N LYS A 100 -9.41 1.91 25.29
CA LYS A 100 -8.19 2.62 25.79
C LYS A 100 -6.92 1.77 25.68
N GLU A 101 -6.71 1.19 24.51
CA GLU A 101 -5.62 0.22 24.24
C GLU A 101 -4.23 0.85 24.40
N SER A 102 -3.30 0.08 24.98
CA SER A 102 -1.89 0.47 25.09
C SER A 102 -1.18 0.58 23.73
N SER A 103 -1.67 -0.13 22.72
CA SER A 103 -1.14 -0.14 21.35
C SER A 103 -2.25 0.12 20.31
N PRO A 104 -2.87 1.31 20.32
CA PRO A 104 -4.06 1.61 19.51
C PRO A 104 -3.80 1.45 18.00
N CYS A 105 -2.62 1.80 17.52
CA CYS A 105 -2.27 1.69 16.10
C CYS A 105 -2.26 0.24 15.58
N SER A 106 -1.78 -0.71 16.39
CA SER A 106 -1.74 -2.11 16.00
C SER A 106 -3.15 -2.70 15.88
N LEU A 107 -4.02 -2.42 16.85
CA LEU A 107 -5.42 -2.87 16.81
C LEU A 107 -6.17 -2.21 15.67
N CYS A 108 -5.99 -0.89 15.47
CA CYS A 108 -6.58 -0.15 14.35
C CYS A 108 -6.22 -0.78 12.99
N ALA A 109 -4.94 -1.05 12.77
CA ALA A 109 -4.48 -1.67 11.53
C ALA A 109 -5.10 -3.06 11.31
N LYS A 110 -5.24 -3.85 12.38
CA LYS A 110 -5.85 -5.19 12.35
C LYS A 110 -7.34 -5.12 12.01
N MET A 111 -8.09 -4.24 12.67
CA MET A 111 -9.53 -4.06 12.44
C MET A 111 -9.80 -3.51 11.03
N ARG A 112 -9.05 -2.48 10.59
CA ARG A 112 -9.14 -1.95 9.22
C ARG A 112 -8.90 -3.02 8.16
N LYS A 113 -7.87 -3.84 8.36
CA LYS A 113 -7.56 -4.93 7.44
C LYS A 113 -8.69 -5.96 7.42
N GLY A 114 -9.30 -6.28 8.56
CA GLY A 114 -10.46 -7.17 8.65
C GLY A 114 -11.63 -6.64 7.83
N ALA A 115 -12.09 -5.42 8.13
CA ALA A 115 -13.21 -4.78 7.43
C ALA A 115 -12.98 -4.63 5.92
N LEU A 116 -11.73 -4.28 5.52
CA LEU A 116 -11.38 -4.21 4.11
C LEU A 116 -11.48 -5.59 3.43
N ASN A 117 -10.87 -6.61 4.02
CA ASN A 117 -10.84 -7.95 3.42
C ASN A 117 -12.24 -8.58 3.31
N GLU A 118 -13.11 -8.36 4.29
CA GLU A 118 -14.50 -8.79 4.23
C GLU A 118 -15.22 -8.14 3.05
N ARG A 119 -15.09 -6.83 2.89
CA ARG A 119 -15.70 -6.12 1.77
C ARG A 119 -15.12 -6.52 0.41
N VAL A 120 -13.83 -6.80 0.36
CA VAL A 120 -13.15 -7.31 -0.85
C VAL A 120 -13.79 -8.63 -1.30
N LYS A 121 -14.07 -9.56 -0.37
CA LYS A 121 -14.76 -10.83 -0.66
C LYS A 121 -16.20 -10.63 -1.12
N GLU A 122 -16.96 -9.77 -0.45
CA GLU A 122 -18.35 -9.46 -0.82
C GLU A 122 -18.48 -8.90 -2.24
N LEU A 123 -17.48 -8.13 -2.68
CA LEU A 123 -17.42 -7.59 -4.04
C LEU A 123 -16.86 -8.59 -5.08
N GLY A 124 -16.62 -9.84 -4.69
CA GLY A 124 -16.08 -10.87 -5.57
C GLY A 124 -14.65 -10.62 -6.05
N CYS A 125 -13.88 -9.81 -5.32
CA CYS A 125 -12.48 -9.59 -5.64
C CYS A 125 -11.63 -10.76 -5.13
N ASN A 126 -10.68 -11.22 -5.94
CA ASN A 126 -9.72 -12.27 -5.59
C ASN A 126 -8.35 -11.73 -5.18
N LYS A 127 -8.12 -10.42 -5.38
CA LYS A 127 -6.86 -9.75 -4.99
C LYS A 127 -7.12 -8.42 -4.30
N VAL A 128 -6.21 -8.07 -3.40
CA VAL A 128 -6.17 -6.72 -2.79
C VAL A 128 -4.79 -6.11 -2.98
N ALA A 129 -4.75 -4.90 -3.54
CA ALA A 129 -3.54 -4.14 -3.77
C ALA A 129 -3.32 -3.11 -2.66
N TYR A 130 -2.16 -3.17 -2.01
CA TYR A 130 -1.69 -2.18 -1.05
C TYR A 130 -0.59 -1.31 -1.63
N ALA A 131 -0.60 -0.04 -1.30
CA ALA A 131 0.29 0.98 -1.83
C ALA A 131 1.65 1.08 -1.12
N HIS A 132 2.17 -0.05 -0.61
CA HIS A 132 3.50 -0.06 -0.03
C HIS A 132 4.55 0.15 -1.13
N HIS A 133 5.40 1.14 -0.92
CA HIS A 133 6.46 1.51 -1.86
C HIS A 133 7.84 1.07 -1.37
N MET A 134 8.90 1.33 -2.13
CA MET A 134 10.27 0.90 -1.84
C MET A 134 10.74 1.32 -0.44
N ASP A 135 10.46 2.56 -0.04
CA ASP A 135 10.88 3.09 1.26
C ASP A 135 10.19 2.34 2.41
N ASP A 136 8.89 1.99 2.28
CA ASP A 136 8.16 1.18 3.27
C ASP A 136 8.81 -0.18 3.51
N ILE A 137 9.31 -0.81 2.45
CA ILE A 137 9.97 -2.12 2.52
C ILE A 137 11.27 -2.02 3.31
N VAL A 138 12.10 -1.00 3.03
CA VAL A 138 13.35 -0.74 3.75
C VAL A 138 13.07 -0.37 5.21
N GLU A 139 12.14 0.55 5.44
CA GLU A 139 11.76 1.00 6.79
C GLU A 139 11.22 -0.17 7.64
N THR A 140 10.43 -1.07 7.04
CA THR A 140 9.90 -2.25 7.73
C THR A 140 11.00 -3.25 8.06
N MET A 141 11.98 -3.47 7.19
CA MET A 141 13.14 -4.30 7.49
C MET A 141 13.92 -3.75 8.68
N ILE A 142 14.24 -2.46 8.66
CA ILE A 142 14.97 -1.80 9.77
C ILE A 142 14.16 -1.90 11.07
N LEU A 143 12.85 -1.65 11.01
CA LEU A 143 11.97 -1.74 12.16
C LEU A 143 11.94 -3.16 12.74
N SER A 144 11.82 -4.20 11.92
CA SER A 144 11.79 -5.58 12.37
C SER A 144 13.14 -6.04 12.95
N MET A 145 14.25 -5.59 12.39
CA MET A 145 15.60 -5.87 12.94
C MET A 145 15.78 -5.21 14.31
N LEU A 146 15.41 -3.94 14.46
CA LEU A 146 15.64 -3.18 15.70
C LEU A 146 14.70 -3.55 16.84
N PHE A 147 13.44 -3.88 16.54
CA PHE A 147 12.40 -4.04 17.56
C PHE A 147 11.83 -5.44 17.69
N GLU A 148 12.08 -6.32 16.71
CA GLU A 148 11.52 -7.68 16.68
C GLU A 148 12.59 -8.77 16.57
N GLY A 149 13.86 -8.41 16.39
CA GLY A 149 14.99 -9.35 16.30
C GLY A 149 14.92 -10.30 15.10
N ARG A 150 14.32 -9.88 13.98
CA ARG A 150 14.14 -10.74 12.80
C ARG A 150 14.32 -9.99 11.50
N PHE A 151 14.71 -10.73 10.46
CA PHE A 151 14.70 -10.24 9.07
C PHE A 151 13.30 -10.40 8.48
N TYR A 152 12.53 -9.31 8.48
CA TYR A 152 11.18 -9.32 7.93
C TYR A 152 10.88 -8.01 7.20
N SER A 153 10.24 -8.13 6.05
CA SER A 153 9.60 -7.02 5.36
C SER A 153 8.34 -7.50 4.62
N PHE A 154 7.58 -6.57 4.04
CA PHE A 154 6.40 -6.90 3.27
C PHE A 154 6.77 -7.74 2.05
N SER A 155 6.19 -8.94 1.93
CA SER A 155 6.32 -9.73 0.71
C SER A 155 5.63 -9.02 -0.47
N PRO A 156 6.20 -9.05 -1.68
CA PRO A 156 5.57 -8.50 -2.88
C PRO A 156 4.17 -9.06 -3.16
N LYS A 157 4.03 -10.37 -3.00
CA LYS A 157 2.78 -11.13 -3.17
C LYS A 157 2.62 -12.07 -1.99
N THR A 158 1.43 -12.15 -1.40
CA THR A 158 1.13 -13.00 -0.24
C THR A 158 -0.27 -13.57 -0.38
N TYR A 159 -0.41 -14.89 -0.32
CA TYR A 159 -1.72 -15.54 -0.23
C TYR A 159 -2.16 -15.61 1.24
N LEU A 160 -3.41 -15.30 1.48
CA LEU A 160 -4.07 -15.33 2.80
C LEU A 160 -5.06 -16.50 2.81
N ASP A 161 -4.61 -17.68 3.27
CA ASP A 161 -5.37 -18.94 3.20
C ASP A 161 -6.79 -18.80 3.80
N ARG A 162 -6.91 -18.22 5.00
CA ARG A 162 -8.20 -18.06 5.68
C ARG A 162 -9.19 -17.17 4.94
N MET A 163 -8.70 -16.28 4.10
CA MET A 163 -9.50 -15.31 3.35
C MET A 163 -9.60 -15.68 1.88
N GLU A 164 -8.83 -16.65 1.42
CA GLU A 164 -8.71 -17.03 0.00
C GLU A 164 -8.41 -15.81 -0.89
N LEU A 165 -7.56 -14.93 -0.40
CA LEU A 165 -7.30 -13.62 -0.98
C LEU A 165 -5.81 -13.41 -1.20
N THR A 166 -5.41 -12.95 -2.39
CA THR A 166 -4.03 -12.59 -2.66
C THR A 166 -3.78 -11.10 -2.41
N VAL A 167 -2.82 -10.81 -1.55
CA VAL A 167 -2.31 -9.44 -1.34
C VAL A 167 -1.18 -9.17 -2.32
N ILE A 168 -1.23 -8.05 -3.02
CA ILE A 168 -0.18 -7.59 -3.94
C ILE A 168 0.31 -6.19 -3.61
N ARG A 169 1.57 -5.87 -3.95
CA ARG A 169 2.20 -4.56 -3.68
C ARG A 169 2.88 -3.99 -4.92
N PRO A 170 2.10 -3.49 -5.88
CA PRO A 170 2.62 -3.10 -7.19
C PRO A 170 3.58 -1.91 -7.17
N LEU A 171 3.53 -1.05 -6.14
CA LEU A 171 4.43 0.12 -6.02
C LEU A 171 5.80 -0.21 -5.40
N MET A 172 6.13 -1.47 -5.13
CA MET A 172 7.33 -1.85 -4.39
C MET A 172 8.65 -1.35 -5.01
N TYR A 173 8.68 -1.02 -6.29
CA TYR A 173 9.86 -0.44 -6.96
C TYR A 173 9.82 1.09 -7.08
N VAL A 174 8.74 1.73 -6.64
CA VAL A 174 8.57 3.18 -6.67
C VAL A 174 9.13 3.79 -5.38
N LYS A 175 9.90 4.87 -5.48
CA LYS A 175 10.41 5.61 -4.31
C LYS A 175 9.33 6.55 -3.76
N GLU A 176 9.33 6.80 -2.44
CA GLU A 176 8.41 7.77 -1.83
C GLU A 176 8.52 9.16 -2.46
N ALA A 177 9.74 9.61 -2.76
CA ALA A 177 9.99 10.89 -3.42
C ALA A 177 9.29 10.99 -4.79
N ASP A 178 9.24 9.87 -5.52
CA ASP A 178 8.54 9.78 -6.81
C ASP A 178 7.02 9.82 -6.65
N VAL A 179 6.48 9.19 -5.61
CA VAL A 179 5.05 9.27 -5.26
C VAL A 179 4.68 10.71 -4.90
N ILE A 180 5.48 11.40 -4.10
CA ILE A 180 5.28 12.82 -3.77
C ILE A 180 5.30 13.68 -5.03
N GLY A 181 6.29 13.48 -5.90
CA GLY A 181 6.40 14.18 -7.16
C GLY A 181 5.21 13.91 -8.10
N PHE A 182 4.71 12.66 -8.13
CA PHE A 182 3.52 12.29 -8.90
C PHE A 182 2.26 12.96 -8.35
N LYS A 183 2.02 12.86 -7.04
CA LYS A 183 0.92 13.51 -6.34
C LYS A 183 0.86 15.01 -6.65
N ASN A 184 2.00 15.71 -6.57
CA ASN A 184 2.05 17.14 -6.82
C ASN A 184 1.80 17.47 -8.30
N LYS A 185 2.35 16.68 -9.24
CA LYS A 185 2.22 16.92 -10.66
C LYS A 185 0.79 16.71 -11.18
N TYR A 186 0.08 15.73 -10.64
CA TYR A 186 -1.27 15.35 -11.07
C TYR A 186 -2.35 15.85 -10.10
N ASN A 187 -1.99 16.69 -9.13
CA ASN A 187 -2.91 17.31 -8.15
C ASN A 187 -3.84 16.28 -7.49
N LEU A 188 -3.28 15.12 -7.07
CA LEU A 188 -4.12 14.09 -6.46
C LEU A 188 -4.84 14.61 -5.21
N PRO A 189 -6.14 14.32 -5.03
CA PRO A 189 -6.97 14.82 -3.94
C PRO A 189 -6.67 14.09 -2.63
N VAL A 190 -5.50 14.37 -2.05
CA VAL A 190 -5.05 13.74 -0.81
C VAL A 190 -5.87 14.25 0.37
N VAL A 191 -6.46 13.34 1.11
CA VAL A 191 -7.20 13.61 2.33
C VAL A 191 -6.26 13.53 3.53
N LYS A 192 -6.31 14.54 4.40
CA LYS A 192 -5.55 14.53 5.64
C LYS A 192 -6.16 13.53 6.62
N SER A 193 -5.31 12.65 7.17
CA SER A 193 -5.77 11.70 8.20
C SER A 193 -6.25 12.45 9.45
N PRO A 194 -7.47 12.19 9.94
CA PRO A 194 -7.97 12.80 11.17
C PRO A 194 -7.42 12.11 12.45
N CYS A 195 -6.55 11.11 12.31
CA CYS A 195 -6.01 10.35 13.44
C CYS A 195 -5.03 11.17 14.27
N LYS A 196 -5.31 11.32 15.58
CA LYS A 196 -4.51 12.14 16.52
C LYS A 196 -3.12 11.52 16.85
N VAL A 197 -2.92 10.23 16.56
CA VAL A 197 -1.66 9.49 16.88
C VAL A 197 -0.72 9.43 15.68
N ASP A 198 -1.09 10.04 14.56
CA ASP A 198 -0.28 10.05 13.35
C ASP A 198 1.02 10.85 13.59
N GLY A 199 2.16 10.22 13.26
CA GLY A 199 3.50 10.86 13.36
C GLY A 199 4.37 10.48 14.57
N TYR A 200 3.86 9.80 15.61
CA TYR A 200 4.61 9.42 16.82
C TYR A 200 4.74 7.89 16.95
N THR A 201 5.35 7.24 15.97
CA THR A 201 5.44 5.77 15.95
C THR A 201 6.88 5.28 15.79
N LYS A 202 7.15 4.01 16.18
CA LYS A 202 8.41 3.31 15.88
C LYS A 202 8.74 3.35 14.38
N ARG A 203 7.72 3.37 13.52
CA ARG A 203 7.89 3.53 12.07
C ARG A 203 8.49 4.88 11.69
N GLN A 204 8.05 5.96 12.35
CA GLN A 204 8.63 7.28 12.11
C GLN A 204 10.10 7.36 12.54
N TYR A 205 10.47 6.64 13.60
CA TYR A 205 11.86 6.49 14.02
C TYR A 205 12.69 5.78 12.94
N ALA A 206 12.23 4.60 12.45
CA ALA A 206 12.91 3.87 11.38
C ALA A 206 13.06 4.72 10.11
N LYS A 207 12.03 5.47 9.73
CA LYS A 207 12.04 6.40 8.59
C LYS A 207 13.13 7.48 8.75
N LYS A 208 13.21 8.11 9.93
CA LYS A 208 14.24 9.13 10.22
C LYS A 208 15.64 8.54 10.16
N LEU A 209 15.84 7.35 10.72
CA LEU A 209 17.12 6.63 10.72
C LEU A 209 17.57 6.29 9.29
N VAL A 210 16.68 5.74 8.46
CA VAL A 210 16.97 5.44 7.04
C VAL A 210 17.32 6.72 6.27
N ALA A 211 16.59 7.81 6.53
CA ALA A 211 16.87 9.09 5.89
C ALA A 211 18.24 9.66 6.32
N GLN A 212 18.60 9.51 7.59
CA GLN A 212 19.93 9.89 8.10
C GLN A 212 21.04 9.09 7.44
N LEU A 213 20.94 7.76 7.46
CA LEU A 213 21.91 6.86 6.83
C LEU A 213 22.07 7.16 5.33
N ASN A 214 21.01 7.51 4.65
CA ASN A 214 21.08 7.85 3.23
C ASN A 214 21.70 9.23 2.96
N ARG A 215 21.66 10.17 3.92
CA ARG A 215 22.37 11.46 3.84
C ARG A 215 23.87 11.29 4.09
N GLU A 216 24.24 10.50 5.10
CA GLU A 216 25.63 10.22 5.44
C GLU A 216 26.32 9.37 4.37
N HIS A 217 25.57 8.44 3.78
CA HIS A 217 26.02 7.52 2.75
C HIS A 217 25.09 7.54 1.54
N PRO A 218 25.23 8.47 0.60
CA PRO A 218 24.37 8.58 -0.56
C PRO A 218 24.16 7.24 -1.29
N GLY A 219 22.89 6.89 -1.56
CA GLY A 219 22.49 5.61 -2.14
C GLY A 219 22.40 4.44 -1.14
N ALA A 220 22.58 4.65 0.17
CA ALA A 220 22.43 3.60 1.17
C ALA A 220 21.05 2.94 1.13
N LYS A 221 19.99 3.72 0.99
CA LYS A 221 18.62 3.20 0.89
C LYS A 221 18.42 2.28 -0.32
N ASP A 222 18.97 2.64 -1.48
CA ASP A 222 18.91 1.79 -2.68
C ASP A 222 19.72 0.49 -2.50
N ARG A 223 20.86 0.54 -1.78
CA ARG A 223 21.64 -0.65 -1.44
C ARG A 223 20.92 -1.55 -0.46
N MET A 224 20.29 -0.99 0.57
CA MET A 224 19.45 -1.74 1.52
C MET A 224 18.30 -2.45 0.79
N PHE A 225 17.60 -1.73 -0.10
CA PHE A 225 16.52 -2.33 -0.88
C PHE A 225 17.03 -3.47 -1.78
N ARG A 226 18.17 -3.30 -2.46
CA ARG A 226 18.78 -4.38 -3.24
C ARG A 226 19.18 -5.57 -2.39
N ALA A 227 19.72 -5.34 -1.18
CA ALA A 227 20.03 -6.42 -0.24
C ALA A 227 18.77 -7.21 0.16
N ILE A 228 17.64 -6.52 0.37
CA ILE A 228 16.35 -7.16 0.64
C ILE A 228 15.89 -8.01 -0.56
N LEU A 229 15.98 -7.47 -1.78
CA LEU A 229 15.56 -8.19 -2.99
C LEU A 229 16.41 -9.42 -3.31
N ASN A 230 17.69 -9.40 -2.94
CA ASN A 230 18.63 -10.49 -3.17
C ASN A 230 18.76 -11.43 -1.96
N GLY A 231 18.23 -11.04 -0.82
CA GLY A 231 18.23 -11.83 0.40
C GLY A 231 17.15 -12.91 0.36
N ASN A 232 17.45 -14.04 1.01
CA ASN A 232 16.43 -15.09 1.21
C ASN A 232 15.55 -14.72 2.41
N ILE A 233 14.49 -13.95 2.16
CA ILE A 233 13.53 -13.52 3.19
C ILE A 233 12.37 -14.49 3.22
N LYS A 234 12.17 -15.13 4.37
CA LYS A 234 11.08 -16.08 4.57
C LYS A 234 9.72 -15.49 4.15
N GLY A 235 9.01 -16.22 3.29
CA GLY A 235 7.69 -15.84 2.79
C GLY A 235 7.70 -14.88 1.59
N TRP A 236 8.87 -14.59 1.02
CA TRP A 236 8.95 -13.89 -0.26
C TRP A 236 8.95 -14.91 -1.41
N PRO A 237 8.14 -14.68 -2.45
CA PRO A 237 8.22 -15.50 -3.67
C PRO A 237 9.51 -15.18 -4.44
N GLU A 238 10.04 -16.16 -5.14
CA GLU A 238 11.09 -15.93 -6.11
C GLU A 238 10.59 -15.08 -7.26
N LYS A 239 11.51 -14.31 -7.88
CA LYS A 239 11.17 -13.59 -9.10
C LYS A 239 10.92 -14.58 -10.23
N ALA A 240 9.91 -14.31 -11.05
CA ALA A 240 9.74 -15.05 -12.29
C ALA A 240 10.97 -14.85 -13.17
N ILE A 241 11.60 -15.96 -13.56
CA ILE A 241 12.70 -15.93 -14.53
C ILE A 241 12.10 -15.44 -15.86
N LYS A 242 12.59 -14.33 -16.39
CA LYS A 242 12.27 -13.94 -17.76
C LYS A 242 12.95 -14.98 -18.67
N MET A 243 12.17 -15.88 -19.24
CA MET A 243 12.58 -16.63 -20.41
C MET A 243 12.65 -15.69 -21.62
#